data_0f7aa1e9e1898ad9d114aa59da3069b3
#
_entry.id   0f7aa1e9e1898ad9d114aa59da3069b3
#
_cell.length_a   1.000
_cell.length_b   1.000
_cell.length_c   1.000
_cell.angle_alpha   90.00
_cell.angle_beta   90.00
_cell.angle_gamma   90.00
#
_symmetry.space_group_name_H-M   'P 1'
#
loop_
_entity.id
_entity.type
_entity.pdbx_description
1 polymer ?
#
loop_
_entity_poly.entity_id
_entity_poly.type
_entity_poly.pdbx_seq_one_letter_code
_entity_poly.pdbx_strand_id
1 'polypeptide(L)'
;MVKKKACVFISGSGTNLRSIIKNSREYNFPINIKLVISNQKHADGINFAKKFSIPHIVLNYNRTKFEKIATKLLLEKKINLLCLAGFMKVLSKKFIRNFKGNIINIHPSLLPKYKGLNTFNRVLRDGEKNTGCTVHYVNEKLDSGKIIVKKRVSINKDDSPKKLKKKVQIEEYKAYSIAIRKIYSKN
;
A
#
# COMPACT_ATOMS: atom_id res chain seq x y z
N MET A 1 -19.37 -15.09 2.83
CA MET A 1 -18.93 -13.76 3.35
C MET A 1 -18.99 -12.72 2.25
N VAL A 2 -19.64 -11.58 2.45
CA VAL A 2 -19.68 -10.50 1.47
C VAL A 2 -18.32 -9.77 1.49
N LYS A 3 -17.56 -9.86 0.39
CA LYS A 3 -16.26 -9.20 0.27
C LYS A 3 -16.39 -7.68 0.31
N LYS A 4 -15.54 -7.00 1.07
CA LYS A 4 -15.46 -5.54 1.10
C LYS A 4 -14.87 -4.99 -0.20
N LYS A 5 -15.38 -3.84 -0.67
CA LYS A 5 -14.89 -3.20 -1.90
C LYS A 5 -13.62 -2.41 -1.61
N ALA A 6 -12.56 -2.67 -2.35
CA ALA A 6 -11.27 -2.02 -2.17
C ALA A 6 -10.86 -1.22 -3.41
N CYS A 7 -10.11 -0.15 -3.17
CA CYS A 7 -9.35 0.59 -4.17
C CYS A 7 -7.85 0.54 -3.81
N VAL A 8 -6.99 0.53 -4.83
CA VAL A 8 -5.54 0.55 -4.62
C VAL A 8 -4.95 1.76 -5.32
N PHE A 9 -4.20 2.59 -4.58
CA PHE A 9 -3.40 3.68 -5.13
C PHE A 9 -1.97 3.25 -5.35
N ILE A 10 -1.41 3.60 -6.51
CA ILE A 10 -0.05 3.24 -6.93
C ILE A 10 0.68 4.43 -7.56
N SER A 11 2.01 4.39 -7.58
CA SER A 11 2.87 5.36 -8.30
C SER A 11 3.94 4.70 -9.19
N GLY A 12 4.14 3.39 -9.11
CA GLY A 12 5.29 2.75 -9.77
C GLY A 12 5.03 1.31 -10.20
N SER A 13 5.98 0.42 -9.93
CA SER A 13 6.04 -0.97 -10.42
C SER A 13 4.83 -1.84 -10.09
N GLY A 14 4.05 -1.50 -9.06
CA GLY A 14 2.81 -2.22 -8.70
C GLY A 14 3.03 -3.65 -8.17
N THR A 15 4.20 -3.96 -7.64
CA THR A 15 4.49 -5.30 -7.13
C THR A 15 3.57 -5.70 -5.98
N ASN A 16 3.32 -4.77 -5.03
CA ASN A 16 2.33 -4.96 -3.98
C ASN A 16 0.91 -5.06 -4.54
N LEU A 17 0.54 -4.22 -5.54
CA LEU A 17 -0.74 -4.33 -6.23
C LEU A 17 -0.95 -5.73 -6.81
N ARG A 18 0.05 -6.27 -7.53
CA ARG A 18 -0.01 -7.62 -8.09
C ARG A 18 -0.30 -8.68 -7.02
N SER A 19 0.35 -8.58 -5.87
CA SER A 19 0.12 -9.49 -4.74
C SER A 19 -1.30 -9.36 -4.19
N ILE A 20 -1.78 -8.13 -3.96
CA ILE A 20 -3.14 -7.89 -3.45
C ILE A 20 -4.18 -8.41 -4.45
N ILE A 21 -3.97 -8.21 -5.77
CA ILE A 21 -4.88 -8.74 -6.80
C ILE A 21 -4.97 -10.26 -6.73
N LYS A 22 -3.82 -10.95 -6.70
CA LYS A 22 -3.80 -12.43 -6.63
C LYS A 22 -4.58 -12.93 -5.42
N ASN A 23 -4.29 -12.39 -4.24
CA ASN A 23 -4.96 -12.79 -3.00
C ASN A 23 -6.46 -12.46 -3.01
N SER A 24 -6.87 -11.32 -3.61
CA SER A 24 -8.29 -10.93 -3.67
C SER A 24 -9.17 -11.90 -4.48
N ARG A 25 -8.55 -12.73 -5.32
CA ARG A 25 -9.23 -13.78 -6.10
C ARG A 25 -9.46 -15.07 -5.33
N GLU A 26 -8.78 -15.27 -4.22
CA GLU A 26 -9.05 -16.41 -3.34
C GLU A 26 -10.47 -16.31 -2.78
N TYR A 27 -11.14 -17.47 -2.69
CA TYR A 27 -12.53 -17.54 -2.24
C TYR A 27 -12.72 -16.84 -0.87
N ASN A 28 -11.87 -17.19 0.10
CA ASN A 28 -11.95 -16.70 1.48
C ASN A 28 -11.21 -15.37 1.73
N PHE A 29 -10.75 -14.67 0.69
CA PHE A 29 -10.10 -13.39 0.89
C PHE A 29 -11.14 -12.28 1.05
N PRO A 30 -11.04 -11.41 2.08
CA PRO A 30 -12.17 -10.58 2.53
C PRO A 30 -12.46 -9.37 1.65
N ILE A 31 -11.67 -9.10 0.60
CA ILE A 31 -11.85 -7.94 -0.27
C ILE A 31 -12.00 -8.30 -1.74
N ASN A 32 -12.65 -7.39 -2.48
CA ASN A 32 -12.68 -7.37 -3.94
C ASN A 32 -12.17 -6.00 -4.43
N ILE A 33 -11.17 -5.99 -5.30
CA ILE A 33 -10.60 -4.76 -5.84
C ILE A 33 -11.54 -4.25 -6.95
N LYS A 34 -12.10 -3.06 -6.76
CA LYS A 34 -13.05 -2.42 -7.68
C LYS A 34 -12.42 -1.32 -8.52
N LEU A 35 -11.25 -0.82 -8.11
CA LEU A 35 -10.57 0.27 -8.79
C LEU A 35 -9.08 0.29 -8.46
N VAL A 36 -8.26 0.64 -9.44
CA VAL A 36 -6.86 1.04 -9.25
C VAL A 36 -6.72 2.48 -9.71
N ILE A 37 -6.11 3.34 -8.90
CA ILE A 37 -5.78 4.72 -9.28
C ILE A 37 -4.26 4.88 -9.27
N SER A 38 -3.71 5.35 -10.39
CA SER A 38 -2.31 5.74 -10.49
C SER A 38 -2.19 7.25 -10.61
N ASN A 39 -1.20 7.84 -9.93
CA ASN A 39 -0.84 9.24 -10.14
C ASN A 39 0.29 9.42 -11.18
N GLN A 40 0.70 8.33 -11.84
CA GLN A 40 1.76 8.31 -12.85
C GLN A 40 1.27 7.58 -14.10
N LYS A 41 1.43 8.23 -15.26
CA LYS A 41 0.99 7.70 -16.58
C LYS A 41 1.72 6.39 -16.94
N HIS A 42 2.99 6.31 -16.62
CA HIS A 42 3.87 5.19 -16.98
C HIS A 42 4.15 4.24 -15.81
N ALA A 43 3.25 4.16 -14.83
CA ALA A 43 3.37 3.20 -13.74
C ALA A 43 3.14 1.77 -14.25
N ASP A 44 4.14 0.90 -14.14
CA ASP A 44 4.05 -0.52 -14.57
C ASP A 44 2.89 -1.25 -13.89
N GLY A 45 2.50 -0.82 -12.71
CA GLY A 45 1.36 -1.37 -11.98
C GLY A 45 0.04 -1.29 -12.75
N ILE A 46 -0.11 -0.36 -13.69
CA ILE A 46 -1.28 -0.26 -14.58
C ILE A 46 -1.41 -1.52 -15.44
N ASN A 47 -0.28 -2.10 -15.89
CA ASN A 47 -0.27 -3.31 -16.69
C ASN A 47 -0.85 -4.50 -15.91
N PHE A 48 -0.65 -4.56 -14.60
CA PHE A 48 -1.30 -5.57 -13.76
C PHE A 48 -2.81 -5.35 -13.67
N ALA A 49 -3.27 -4.10 -13.51
CA ALA A 49 -4.70 -3.81 -13.51
C ALA A 49 -5.35 -4.23 -14.83
N LYS A 50 -4.73 -3.91 -15.97
CA LYS A 50 -5.17 -4.34 -17.31
C LYS A 50 -5.20 -5.87 -17.43
N LYS A 51 -4.07 -6.54 -17.14
CA LYS A 51 -3.95 -8.01 -17.23
C LYS A 51 -5.00 -8.75 -16.41
N PHE A 52 -5.41 -8.20 -15.28
CA PHE A 52 -6.40 -8.80 -14.39
C PHE A 52 -7.80 -8.22 -14.56
N SER A 53 -8.05 -7.44 -15.63
CA SER A 53 -9.34 -6.82 -15.96
C SER A 53 -9.94 -6.00 -14.81
N ILE A 54 -9.07 -5.28 -14.07
CA ILE A 54 -9.51 -4.40 -13.00
C ILE A 54 -9.66 -2.97 -13.54
N PRO A 55 -10.82 -2.31 -13.33
CA PRO A 55 -10.99 -0.91 -13.67
C PRO A 55 -9.87 -0.06 -13.10
N HIS A 56 -9.27 0.79 -13.94
CA HIS A 56 -8.16 1.64 -13.53
C HIS A 56 -8.25 3.01 -14.18
N ILE A 57 -7.66 3.99 -13.52
CA ILE A 57 -7.59 5.37 -14.01
C ILE A 57 -6.24 5.98 -13.64
N VAL A 58 -5.73 6.82 -14.51
CA VAL A 58 -4.56 7.66 -14.27
C VAL A 58 -5.03 9.09 -14.02
N LEU A 59 -4.67 9.63 -12.88
CA LEU A 59 -4.95 11.00 -12.49
C LEU A 59 -3.62 11.73 -12.27
N ASN A 60 -3.29 12.67 -13.15
CA ASN A 60 -2.11 13.51 -12.96
C ASN A 60 -2.14 14.19 -11.59
N TYR A 61 -0.99 14.16 -10.90
CA TYR A 61 -0.94 14.63 -9.52
C TYR A 61 -0.87 16.15 -9.41
N ASN A 62 -2.05 16.74 -9.33
CA ASN A 62 -2.27 17.98 -8.61
C ASN A 62 -3.11 17.59 -7.39
N ARG A 63 -2.62 17.82 -6.17
CA ARG A 63 -3.24 17.30 -4.94
C ARG A 63 -4.74 17.54 -4.89
N THR A 64 -5.17 18.78 -5.06
CA THR A 64 -6.59 19.16 -4.94
C THR A 64 -7.46 18.50 -6.01
N LYS A 65 -7.03 18.52 -7.27
CA LYS A 65 -7.76 17.89 -8.37
C LYS A 65 -7.78 16.37 -8.22
N PHE A 66 -6.62 15.77 -7.89
CA PHE A 66 -6.50 14.32 -7.67
C PHE A 66 -7.45 13.86 -6.57
N GLU A 67 -7.40 14.48 -5.39
CA GLU A 67 -8.21 14.07 -4.25
C GLU A 67 -9.71 14.30 -4.49
N LYS A 68 -10.10 15.39 -5.18
CA LYS A 68 -11.49 15.65 -5.56
C LYS A 68 -12.04 14.53 -6.44
N ILE A 69 -11.31 14.17 -7.51
CA ILE A 69 -11.74 13.12 -8.45
C ILE A 69 -11.71 11.74 -7.74
N ALA A 70 -10.63 11.45 -7.01
CA ALA A 70 -10.52 10.20 -6.27
C ALA A 70 -11.68 10.02 -5.27
N THR A 71 -12.01 11.05 -4.49
CA THR A 71 -13.14 11.01 -3.55
C THR A 71 -14.45 10.68 -4.24
N LYS A 72 -14.75 11.32 -5.38
CA LYS A 72 -15.95 11.03 -6.17
C LYS A 72 -16.00 9.56 -6.57
N LEU A 73 -14.92 9.03 -7.17
CA LEU A 73 -14.83 7.64 -7.62
C LEU A 73 -14.93 6.62 -6.46
N LEU A 74 -14.31 6.94 -5.30
CA LEU A 74 -14.36 6.07 -4.13
C LEU A 74 -15.79 5.98 -3.58
N LEU A 75 -16.54 7.10 -3.57
CA LEU A 75 -17.94 7.14 -3.14
C LEU A 75 -18.85 6.38 -4.12
N GLU A 76 -18.76 6.67 -5.42
CA GLU A 76 -19.56 6.01 -6.46
C GLU A 76 -19.40 4.49 -6.44
N LYS A 77 -18.18 4.01 -6.24
CA LYS A 77 -17.89 2.57 -6.16
C LYS A 77 -18.13 1.98 -4.78
N LYS A 78 -18.55 2.78 -3.79
CA LYS A 78 -18.80 2.36 -2.40
C LYS A 78 -17.58 1.66 -1.79
N ILE A 79 -16.38 2.27 -1.94
CA ILE A 79 -15.12 1.70 -1.46
C ILE A 79 -15.05 1.77 0.07
N ASN A 80 -14.73 0.64 0.70
CA ASN A 80 -14.58 0.51 2.15
C ASN A 80 -13.10 0.45 2.60
N LEU A 81 -12.21 0.06 1.69
CA LEU A 81 -10.77 -0.05 1.95
C LEU A 81 -9.97 0.66 0.86
N LEU A 82 -9.12 1.58 1.26
CA LEU A 82 -8.11 2.18 0.40
C LEU A 82 -6.73 1.64 0.77
N CYS A 83 -6.09 0.96 -0.18
CA CYS A 83 -4.73 0.45 -0.02
C CYS A 83 -3.74 1.38 -0.72
N LEU A 84 -2.78 1.95 0.00
CA LEU A 84 -1.65 2.66 -0.58
C LEU A 84 -0.51 1.64 -0.82
N ALA A 85 -0.31 1.24 -2.07
CA ALA A 85 0.63 0.19 -2.45
C ALA A 85 1.78 0.77 -3.29
N GLY A 86 2.75 1.40 -2.63
CA GLY A 86 3.81 2.15 -3.29
C GLY A 86 3.30 3.48 -3.88
N PHE A 87 2.34 4.12 -3.22
CA PHE A 87 1.86 5.44 -3.57
C PHE A 87 2.76 6.50 -2.95
N MET A 88 3.48 7.26 -3.80
CA MET A 88 4.57 8.16 -3.40
C MET A 88 4.12 9.60 -3.12
N LYS A 89 2.85 9.81 -2.79
CA LYS A 89 2.30 11.13 -2.46
C LYS A 89 1.61 11.11 -1.10
N VAL A 90 1.65 12.24 -0.43
CA VAL A 90 0.99 12.42 0.87
C VAL A 90 -0.44 12.90 0.62
N LEU A 91 -1.41 12.18 1.17
CA LEU A 91 -2.82 12.57 1.15
C LEU A 91 -3.08 13.71 2.14
N SER A 92 -4.00 14.61 1.82
CA SER A 92 -4.36 15.70 2.72
C SER A 92 -5.10 15.19 3.96
N LYS A 93 -5.00 15.92 5.06
CA LYS A 93 -5.75 15.65 6.29
C LYS A 93 -7.25 15.61 6.00
N LYS A 94 -7.75 16.52 5.14
CA LYS A 94 -9.16 16.58 4.71
C LYS A 94 -9.59 15.29 4.01
N PHE A 95 -8.77 14.78 3.08
CA PHE A 95 -9.06 13.52 2.38
C PHE A 95 -9.13 12.35 3.36
N ILE A 96 -8.14 12.25 4.26
CA ILE A 96 -8.06 11.17 5.25
C ILE A 96 -9.28 11.18 6.18
N ARG A 97 -9.66 12.34 6.72
CA ARG A 97 -10.82 12.48 7.62
C ARG A 97 -12.17 12.17 6.94
N ASN A 98 -12.30 12.53 5.67
CA ASN A 98 -13.56 12.41 4.94
C ASN A 98 -13.79 11.01 4.35
N PHE A 99 -12.75 10.19 4.22
CA PHE A 99 -12.91 8.83 3.71
C PHE A 99 -13.62 7.94 4.72
N LYS A 100 -14.79 7.44 4.34
CA LYS A 100 -15.66 6.60 5.21
C LYS A 100 -15.25 5.12 5.16
N GLY A 101 -13.99 4.83 5.45
CA GLY A 101 -13.44 3.48 5.45
C GLY A 101 -12.04 3.43 6.02
N ASN A 102 -11.38 2.31 5.87
CA ASN A 102 -9.99 2.16 6.29
C ASN A 102 -9.03 2.57 5.19
N ILE A 103 -8.04 3.40 5.51
CA ILE A 103 -6.88 3.65 4.65
C ILE A 103 -5.70 2.95 5.27
N ILE A 104 -5.03 2.08 4.52
CA ILE A 104 -3.82 1.39 4.97
C ILE A 104 -2.66 1.64 4.01
N ASN A 105 -1.45 1.70 4.58
CA ASN A 105 -0.21 1.86 3.84
C ASN A 105 0.77 0.76 4.20
N ILE A 106 1.65 0.42 3.26
CA ILE A 106 2.83 -0.39 3.54
C ILE A 106 4.08 0.47 3.47
N HIS A 107 4.89 0.42 4.52
CA HIS A 107 6.13 1.16 4.64
C HIS A 107 7.31 0.19 4.76
N PRO A 108 8.41 0.37 3.98
CA PRO A 108 9.52 -0.57 3.89
C PRO A 108 10.52 -0.42 5.04
N SER A 109 10.03 -0.27 6.26
CA SER A 109 10.83 -0.30 7.50
C SER A 109 10.04 -0.85 8.68
N LEU A 110 10.73 -1.11 9.78
CA LEU A 110 10.13 -1.44 11.07
C LEU A 110 9.75 -0.16 11.81
N LEU A 111 8.58 0.43 11.49
CA LEU A 111 8.09 1.62 12.16
C LEU A 111 8.10 1.46 13.70
N PRO A 112 8.41 2.53 14.47
CA PRO A 112 8.49 3.95 14.06
C PRO A 112 9.83 4.37 13.46
N LYS A 113 10.83 3.47 13.32
CA LYS A 113 12.12 3.80 12.72
C LYS A 113 11.99 4.02 11.20
N TYR A 114 12.82 4.91 10.66
CA TYR A 114 12.98 5.15 9.22
C TYR A 114 11.69 5.53 8.47
N LYS A 115 10.87 6.42 9.05
CA LYS A 115 9.74 7.04 8.36
C LYS A 115 10.20 7.79 7.11
N GLY A 116 9.31 7.92 6.12
CA GLY A 116 9.56 8.67 4.89
C GLY A 116 10.41 7.92 3.87
N LEU A 117 11.14 8.65 3.06
CA LEU A 117 11.84 8.12 1.89
C LEU A 117 13.24 7.56 2.21
N ASN A 118 13.85 6.90 1.21
CA ASN A 118 15.23 6.38 1.22
C ASN A 118 15.55 5.43 2.37
N THR A 119 14.56 4.65 2.81
CA THR A 119 14.68 3.76 3.98
C THR A 119 15.83 2.79 3.89
N PHE A 120 16.05 2.12 2.75
CA PHE A 120 17.10 1.11 2.60
C PHE A 120 18.52 1.71 2.71
N ASN A 121 18.75 2.87 2.11
CA ASN A 121 20.06 3.56 2.23
C ASN A 121 20.33 3.98 3.67
N ARG A 122 19.30 4.50 4.37
CA ARG A 122 19.41 4.94 5.77
C ARG A 122 19.69 3.77 6.70
N VAL A 123 18.95 2.68 6.54
CA VAL A 123 19.11 1.46 7.35
C VAL A 123 20.50 0.85 7.20
N LEU A 124 21.02 0.79 5.96
CA LEU A 124 22.38 0.26 5.69
C LEU A 124 23.47 1.18 6.23
N ARG A 125 23.33 2.50 6.02
CA ARG A 125 24.27 3.49 6.54
C ARG A 125 24.38 3.44 8.08
N ASP A 126 23.23 3.24 8.75
CA ASP A 126 23.16 3.23 10.22
C ASP A 126 23.57 1.84 10.80
N GLY A 127 24.02 0.89 9.98
CA GLY A 127 24.56 -0.40 10.41
C GLY A 127 23.53 -1.32 11.10
N GLU A 128 22.26 -1.15 10.79
CA GLU A 128 21.22 -1.99 11.42
C GLU A 128 21.37 -3.46 11.03
N LYS A 129 21.16 -4.35 11.98
CA LYS A 129 21.19 -5.81 11.75
C LYS A 129 19.90 -6.34 11.15
N ASN A 130 18.80 -5.60 11.32
CA ASN A 130 17.48 -5.98 10.86
C ASN A 130 16.72 -4.79 10.32
N THR A 131 15.90 -5.03 9.29
CA THR A 131 14.89 -4.12 8.79
C THR A 131 13.58 -4.88 8.56
N GLY A 132 12.74 -4.39 7.68
CA GLY A 132 11.52 -5.10 7.31
C GLY A 132 10.48 -4.17 6.69
N CYS A 133 9.21 -4.53 6.90
CA CYS A 133 8.10 -3.71 6.47
C CYS A 133 7.01 -3.62 7.55
N THR A 134 6.22 -2.58 7.46
CA THR A 134 5.10 -2.32 8.37
C THR A 134 3.86 -1.98 7.58
N VAL A 135 2.76 -2.70 7.79
CA VAL A 135 1.42 -2.28 7.35
C VAL A 135 0.75 -1.57 8.52
N HIS A 136 0.25 -0.37 8.25
CA HIS A 136 -0.37 0.48 9.28
C HIS A 136 -1.59 1.22 8.71
N TYR A 137 -2.49 1.65 9.60
CA TYR A 137 -3.52 2.59 9.23
C TYR A 137 -2.90 3.96 8.91
N VAL A 138 -3.48 4.65 7.93
CA VAL A 138 -3.05 6.01 7.59
C VAL A 138 -3.79 7.01 8.48
N ASN A 139 -3.03 7.89 9.10
CA ASN A 139 -3.51 9.06 9.81
C ASN A 139 -2.88 10.34 9.24
N GLU A 140 -3.12 11.47 9.86
CA GLU A 140 -2.65 12.78 9.39
C GLU A 140 -1.14 13.01 9.53
N LYS A 141 -0.45 12.17 10.31
CA LYS A 141 1.01 12.21 10.51
C LYS A 141 1.67 11.14 9.64
N LEU A 142 2.71 11.50 8.92
CA LEU A 142 3.44 10.59 8.03
C LEU A 142 3.92 9.35 8.79
N ASP A 143 3.60 8.17 8.26
CA ASP A 143 4.00 6.85 8.76
C ASP A 143 3.86 6.69 10.28
N SER A 144 2.73 7.16 10.85
CA SER A 144 2.50 7.22 12.30
C SER A 144 1.17 6.63 12.74
N GLY A 145 0.38 6.05 11.84
CA GLY A 145 -0.87 5.42 12.20
C GLY A 145 -0.69 4.09 12.94
N LYS A 146 -1.78 3.60 13.53
CA LYS A 146 -1.80 2.33 14.28
C LYS A 146 -1.28 1.18 13.41
N ILE A 147 -0.30 0.46 13.94
CA ILE A 147 0.34 -0.67 13.25
C ILE A 147 -0.60 -1.87 13.26
N ILE A 148 -0.70 -2.54 12.10
CA ILE A 148 -1.51 -3.75 11.91
C ILE A 148 -0.59 -4.98 11.89
N VAL A 149 0.49 -4.93 11.09
CA VAL A 149 1.45 -6.02 10.91
C VAL A 149 2.85 -5.45 10.71
N LYS A 150 3.84 -6.10 11.32
CA LYS A 150 5.26 -5.94 10.99
C LYS A 150 5.84 -7.27 10.53
N LYS A 151 6.75 -7.22 9.55
CA LYS A 151 7.57 -8.36 9.13
C LYS A 151 9.03 -7.96 9.17
N ARG A 152 9.85 -8.79 9.82
CA ARG A 152 11.29 -8.54 9.99
C ARG A 152 12.10 -9.25 8.91
N VAL A 153 13.17 -8.63 8.48
CA VAL A 153 14.15 -9.14 7.52
C VAL A 153 15.55 -8.89 8.07
N SER A 154 16.38 -9.91 8.08
CA SER A 154 17.79 -9.78 8.47
C SER A 154 18.60 -9.13 7.36
N ILE A 155 19.55 -8.28 7.75
CA ILE A 155 20.48 -7.61 6.85
C ILE A 155 21.80 -8.35 6.87
N ASN A 156 22.28 -8.77 5.72
CA ASN A 156 23.58 -9.41 5.55
C ASN A 156 24.64 -8.34 5.24
N LYS A 157 25.92 -8.65 5.54
CA LYS A 157 27.03 -7.71 5.31
C LYS A 157 27.19 -7.28 3.84
N ASP A 158 26.78 -8.13 2.89
CA ASP A 158 26.84 -7.90 1.45
C ASP A 158 25.54 -7.35 0.84
N ASP A 159 24.56 -6.97 1.66
CA ASP A 159 23.31 -6.41 1.16
C ASP A 159 23.52 -5.00 0.62
N SER A 160 23.27 -4.82 -0.66
CA SER A 160 23.06 -3.51 -1.26
C SER A 160 21.62 -3.03 -1.05
N PRO A 161 21.33 -1.73 -1.20
CA PRO A 161 19.95 -1.22 -1.14
C PRO A 161 19.00 -1.97 -2.09
N LYS A 162 19.48 -2.37 -3.26
CA LYS A 162 18.72 -3.14 -4.26
C LYS A 162 18.42 -4.57 -3.81
N LYS A 163 19.41 -5.26 -3.21
CA LYS A 163 19.22 -6.60 -2.64
C LYS A 163 18.25 -6.55 -1.45
N LEU A 164 18.45 -5.60 -0.54
CA LEU A 164 17.62 -5.44 0.63
C LEU A 164 16.17 -5.12 0.26
N LYS A 165 15.96 -4.24 -0.73
CA LYS A 165 14.63 -3.96 -1.29
C LYS A 165 13.93 -5.23 -1.75
N LYS A 166 14.61 -6.12 -2.48
CA LYS A 166 14.02 -7.38 -2.96
C LYS A 166 13.62 -8.29 -1.80
N LYS A 167 14.47 -8.42 -0.77
CA LYS A 167 14.15 -9.21 0.43
C LYS A 167 12.91 -8.67 1.14
N VAL A 168 12.86 -7.36 1.37
CA VAL A 168 11.74 -6.71 2.06
C VAL A 168 10.45 -6.82 1.25
N GLN A 169 10.51 -6.69 -0.08
CA GLN A 169 9.33 -6.84 -0.94
C GLN A 169 8.63 -8.19 -0.80
N ILE A 170 9.36 -9.27 -0.61
CA ILE A 170 8.76 -10.60 -0.38
C ILE A 170 7.92 -10.59 0.89
N GLU A 171 8.43 -9.97 1.94
CA GLU A 171 7.69 -9.85 3.20
C GLU A 171 6.55 -8.83 3.14
N GLU A 172 6.67 -7.79 2.29
CA GLU A 172 5.58 -6.84 2.04
C GLU A 172 4.34 -7.55 1.48
N TYR A 173 4.52 -8.48 0.54
CA TYR A 173 3.39 -9.22 -0.06
C TYR A 173 2.63 -10.02 0.99
N LYS A 174 3.35 -10.70 1.89
CA LYS A 174 2.77 -11.45 3.01
C LYS A 174 2.11 -10.51 4.02
N ALA A 175 2.81 -9.43 4.40
CA ALA A 175 2.33 -8.48 5.39
C ALA A 175 1.03 -7.82 4.96
N TYR A 176 0.91 -7.43 3.68
CA TYR A 176 -0.30 -6.81 3.16
C TYR A 176 -1.51 -7.76 3.22
N SER A 177 -1.30 -9.01 2.79
CA SER A 177 -2.34 -10.05 2.85
C SER A 177 -2.81 -10.31 4.28
N ILE A 178 -1.86 -10.49 5.21
CA ILE A 178 -2.18 -10.70 6.63
C ILE A 178 -2.91 -9.50 7.22
N ALA A 179 -2.49 -8.28 6.90
CA ALA A 179 -3.12 -7.06 7.40
C ALA A 179 -4.58 -6.95 6.94
N ILE A 180 -4.86 -7.21 5.66
CA ILE A 180 -6.22 -7.18 5.11
C ILE A 180 -7.10 -8.24 5.78
N ARG A 181 -6.58 -9.46 5.98
CA ARG A 181 -7.32 -10.49 6.71
C ARG A 181 -7.61 -10.06 8.15
N LYS A 182 -6.62 -9.52 8.89
CA LYS A 182 -6.80 -9.04 10.26
C LYS A 182 -7.84 -7.94 10.41
N ILE A 183 -7.95 -7.02 9.43
CA ILE A 183 -8.93 -5.93 9.46
C ILE A 183 -10.36 -6.47 9.36
N TYR A 184 -10.57 -7.57 8.65
CA TYR A 184 -11.87 -8.12 8.32
C TYR A 184 -12.11 -9.54 8.84
N SER A 185 -11.17 -10.14 9.60
CA SER A 185 -11.48 -11.33 10.39
C SER A 185 -12.55 -10.95 11.40
N LYS A 186 -13.62 -11.72 11.46
CA LYS A 186 -14.55 -11.65 12.59
C LYS A 186 -13.78 -12.09 13.84
N ASN A 187 -13.78 -11.28 14.88
CA ASN A 187 -13.52 -11.78 16.23
C ASN A 187 -14.61 -12.76 16.61
#